data_aad760e34e5f7b6bf4b8259cc052788d
#
_entry.id   aad760e34e5f7b6bf4b8259cc052788d
#
_cell.length_a   1.000
_cell.length_b   1.000
_cell.length_c   1.000
_cell.angle_alpha   90.00
_cell.angle_beta   90.00
_cell.angle_gamma   90.00
#
_symmetry.space_group_name_H-M   'P 1'
#
loop_
_entity.id
_entity.type
_entity.pdbx_description
1 polymer ?
#
loop_
_entity_poly.entity_id
_entity_poly.type
_entity_poly.pdbx_seq_one_letter_code
_entity_poly.pdbx_strand_id
1 'polypeptide(L)'
;STPLYSSAASDVYKRQAYRYLGIGRLIYQLPMSLCEMFIHEVFGDEIPDVFNEETTTTIQKFFENNLNISETARQLYVHRNTLVYRLERLEKVIGLDIRKFDDAMTFKIAMMVISHMQYVKNSDNALN
;
A
#
# COMPACT_ATOMS: atom_id res chain seq x y z
N SER A 1 2.89 18.48 -24.47
CA SER A 1 2.58 19.39 -23.98
C SER A 1 1.41 19.44 -23.37
N THR A 2 1.20 19.76 -22.53
CA THR A 2 0.21 19.66 -21.93
C THR A 2 -0.03 20.60 -21.02
N PRO A 3 0.20 21.54 -21.29
CA PRO A 3 0.02 22.60 -20.54
C PRO A 3 -1.26 22.79 -20.05
N LEU A 4 -2.03 22.18 -20.56
CA LEU A 4 -3.26 22.31 -20.27
C LEU A 4 -3.56 22.08 -18.93
N TYR A 5 -2.79 21.80 -18.16
CA TYR A 5 -3.15 21.43 -16.94
C TYR A 5 -2.92 22.35 -15.94
N SER A 6 -3.38 23.36 -15.99
CA SER A 6 -3.18 24.32 -14.99
C SER A 6 -4.20 24.27 -13.91
N SER A 7 -5.13 23.43 -13.92
CA SER A 7 -6.10 23.37 -12.81
C SER A 7 -5.44 22.80 -11.57
N ALA A 8 -5.93 23.21 -10.39
CA ALA A 8 -5.41 22.71 -9.13
C ALA A 8 -5.52 21.19 -9.02
N ALA A 9 -6.58 20.64 -9.56
CA ALA A 9 -6.77 19.19 -9.55
C ALA A 9 -5.70 18.48 -10.35
N SER A 10 -5.33 19.01 -11.51
CA SER A 10 -4.26 18.44 -12.33
C SER A 10 -2.91 18.54 -11.64
N ASP A 11 -2.65 19.65 -10.94
CA ASP A 11 -1.39 19.83 -10.23
C ASP A 11 -1.28 18.83 -9.07
N VAL A 12 -2.36 18.60 -8.35
CA VAL A 12 -2.37 17.60 -7.28
C VAL A 12 -2.11 16.21 -7.85
N TYR A 13 -2.77 15.87 -8.97
CA TYR A 13 -2.58 14.59 -9.61
C TYR A 13 -1.14 14.40 -10.06
N LYS A 14 -0.52 15.42 -10.65
CA LYS A 14 0.87 15.36 -11.07
C LYS A 14 1.81 15.15 -9.90
N ARG A 15 1.57 15.83 -8.77
CA ARG A 15 2.41 15.64 -7.59
C ARG A 15 2.32 14.23 -7.06
N GLN A 16 1.14 13.65 -7.05
CA GLN A 16 0.99 12.27 -6.63
C GLN A 16 1.71 11.32 -7.57
N ALA A 17 1.60 11.54 -8.88
CA ALA A 17 2.30 10.74 -9.86
C ALA A 17 3.82 10.83 -9.68
N TYR A 18 4.35 12.04 -9.46
CA TYR A 18 5.77 12.21 -9.21
C TYR A 18 6.22 11.54 -7.93
N ARG A 19 5.39 11.60 -6.89
CA ARG A 19 5.71 10.99 -5.61
C ARG A 19 5.90 9.48 -5.76
N TYR A 20 5.11 8.85 -6.61
CA TYR A 20 5.21 7.42 -6.83
C TYR A 20 6.16 7.02 -7.94
N LEU A 21 6.52 7.95 -8.83
CA LEU A 21 7.37 7.62 -9.96
C LEU A 21 8.72 7.05 -9.55
N GLY A 22 9.33 7.59 -8.51
CA GLY A 22 10.63 7.09 -8.06
C GLY A 22 10.57 5.64 -7.64
N ILE A 23 9.79 5.35 -6.61
CA ILE A 23 9.66 4.00 -6.06
C ILE A 23 8.91 3.10 -7.03
N GLY A 24 7.83 3.60 -7.62
CA GLY A 24 7.05 2.85 -8.59
C GLY A 24 7.88 2.43 -9.79
N ARG A 25 8.74 3.32 -10.26
CA ARG A 25 9.62 3.02 -11.39
C ARG A 25 10.58 1.88 -11.07
N LEU A 26 11.12 1.87 -9.85
CA LEU A 26 11.98 0.77 -9.41
C LEU A 26 11.20 -0.54 -9.36
N ILE A 27 10.00 -0.49 -8.81
CA ILE A 27 9.19 -1.70 -8.65
C ILE A 27 8.76 -2.27 -9.99
N TYR A 28 8.38 -1.41 -10.95
CA TYR A 28 7.96 -1.88 -12.25
C TYR A 28 9.10 -2.46 -13.08
N GLN A 29 10.36 -2.25 -12.67
CA GLN A 29 11.51 -2.86 -13.32
C GLN A 29 11.86 -4.22 -12.72
N LEU A 30 11.22 -4.63 -11.63
CA LEU A 30 11.59 -5.87 -10.95
C LEU A 30 11.12 -7.09 -11.75
N PRO A 31 12.00 -8.07 -11.97
CA PRO A 31 11.59 -9.33 -12.58
C PRO A 31 10.56 -10.04 -11.71
N MET A 32 9.67 -10.79 -12.34
CA MET A 32 8.60 -11.48 -11.62
C MET A 32 9.17 -12.45 -10.57
N SER A 33 10.26 -13.13 -10.88
CA SER A 33 10.88 -14.05 -9.93
C SER A 33 11.35 -13.36 -8.66
N LEU A 34 11.87 -12.13 -8.78
CA LEU A 34 12.30 -11.37 -7.62
C LEU A 34 11.09 -10.89 -6.82
N CYS A 35 10.02 -10.49 -7.50
CA CYS A 35 8.78 -10.10 -6.84
C CYS A 35 8.22 -11.26 -6.01
N GLU A 36 8.17 -12.45 -6.59
CA GLU A 36 7.67 -13.63 -5.89
C GLU A 36 8.53 -13.96 -4.67
N MET A 37 9.84 -13.89 -4.82
CA MET A 37 10.77 -14.14 -3.73
C MET A 37 10.55 -13.15 -2.58
N PHE A 38 10.42 -11.87 -2.91
CA PHE A 38 10.21 -10.82 -1.91
C PHE A 38 8.90 -11.01 -1.16
N ILE A 39 7.81 -11.28 -1.88
CA ILE A 39 6.50 -11.48 -1.25
C ILE A 39 6.52 -12.72 -0.36
N HIS A 40 7.21 -13.77 -0.78
CA HIS A 40 7.36 -14.97 0.05
C HIS A 40 8.15 -14.67 1.33
N GLU A 41 9.19 -13.84 1.23
CA GLU A 41 9.96 -13.45 2.41
C GLU A 41 9.12 -12.64 3.39
N VAL A 42 8.23 -11.79 2.88
CA VAL A 42 7.40 -10.93 3.73
C VAL A 42 6.23 -11.69 4.35
N PHE A 43 5.52 -12.48 3.57
CA PHE A 43 4.27 -13.11 4.02
C PHE A 43 4.31 -14.63 4.15
N GLY A 44 5.37 -15.27 3.69
CA GLY A 44 5.44 -16.73 3.68
C GLY A 44 4.74 -17.31 2.46
N ASP A 45 4.24 -18.53 2.60
CA ASP A 45 3.70 -19.25 1.45
C ASP A 45 2.39 -18.66 0.92
N GLU A 46 1.62 -18.00 1.75
CA GLU A 46 0.35 -17.44 1.35
C GLU A 46 0.22 -16.00 1.78
N ILE A 47 -0.26 -15.16 0.88
CA ILE A 47 -0.58 -13.78 1.22
C ILE A 47 -1.84 -13.80 2.09
N PRO A 48 -1.81 -13.18 3.28
CA PRO A 48 -2.97 -13.21 4.16
C PRO A 48 -4.20 -12.59 3.52
N ASP A 49 -5.35 -13.24 3.70
CA ASP A 49 -6.60 -12.74 3.15
C ASP A 49 -7.29 -11.84 4.19
N VAL A 50 -6.70 -10.67 4.43
CA VAL A 50 -7.24 -9.72 5.40
C VAL A 50 -7.60 -8.39 4.76
N PHE A 51 -7.46 -8.30 3.44
CA PHE A 51 -7.60 -7.02 2.78
C PHE A 51 -9.02 -6.78 2.29
N ASN A 52 -9.96 -6.79 3.20
CA ASN A 52 -11.31 -6.34 2.89
C ASN A 52 -11.32 -4.81 2.82
N GLU A 53 -12.45 -4.26 2.40
CA GLU A 53 -12.57 -2.82 2.21
C GLU A 53 -12.30 -2.03 3.49
N GLU A 54 -12.79 -2.51 4.62
CA GLU A 54 -12.57 -1.82 5.89
C GLU A 54 -11.10 -1.79 6.27
N THR A 55 -10.42 -2.92 6.18
CA THR A 55 -9.00 -3.01 6.51
C THR A 55 -8.15 -2.16 5.57
N THR A 56 -8.44 -2.23 4.27
CA THR A 56 -7.72 -1.44 3.27
C THR A 56 -7.88 0.05 3.53
N THR A 57 -9.11 0.50 3.82
CA THR A 57 -9.36 1.90 4.13
C THR A 57 -8.62 2.34 5.39
N THR A 58 -8.63 1.49 6.42
CA THR A 58 -7.93 1.79 7.67
C THR A 58 -6.43 1.97 7.43
N ILE A 59 -5.81 1.04 6.71
CA ILE A 59 -4.38 1.11 6.41
C ILE A 59 -4.06 2.36 5.58
N GLN A 60 -4.86 2.62 4.57
CA GLN A 60 -4.65 3.78 3.70
C GLN A 60 -4.71 5.08 4.49
N LYS A 61 -5.73 5.25 5.33
CA LYS A 61 -5.86 6.45 6.15
C LYS A 61 -4.71 6.58 7.14
N PHE A 62 -4.30 5.47 7.73
CA PHE A 62 -3.20 5.47 8.67
C PHE A 62 -1.90 5.93 8.02
N PHE A 63 -1.63 5.46 6.83
CA PHE A 63 -0.43 5.89 6.09
C PHE A 63 -0.54 7.35 5.63
N GLU A 64 -1.72 7.77 5.17
CA GLU A 64 -1.94 9.17 4.78
C GLU A 64 -1.71 10.13 5.95
N ASN A 65 -1.99 9.68 7.15
CA ASN A 65 -1.80 10.48 8.37
C ASN A 65 -0.44 10.24 9.02
N ASN A 66 0.51 9.70 8.29
CA ASN A 66 1.89 9.50 8.75
C ASN A 66 1.96 8.69 10.04
N LEU A 67 1.19 7.63 10.12
CA LEU A 67 1.14 6.71 11.27
C LEU A 67 0.62 7.38 12.55
N ASN A 68 -0.20 8.40 12.41
CA ASN A 68 -0.79 9.08 13.56
C ASN A 68 -2.10 8.39 13.94
N ILE A 69 -2.09 7.71 15.07
CA ILE A 69 -3.25 6.93 15.52
C ILE A 69 -4.45 7.82 15.83
N SER A 70 -4.24 8.90 16.57
CA SER A 70 -5.34 9.76 17.00
C SER A 70 -6.05 10.42 15.82
N GLU A 71 -5.29 10.94 14.86
CA GLU A 71 -5.87 11.59 13.68
C GLU A 71 -6.59 10.58 12.79
N THR A 72 -6.02 9.40 12.63
CA THR A 72 -6.64 8.35 11.83
C THR A 72 -7.95 7.88 12.45
N ALA A 73 -7.97 7.67 13.78
CA ALA A 73 -9.17 7.26 14.48
C ALA A 73 -10.26 8.32 14.32
N ARG A 74 -9.90 9.61 14.43
CA ARG A 74 -10.84 10.70 14.23
C ARG A 74 -11.46 10.67 12.84
N GLN A 75 -10.63 10.49 11.82
CA GLN A 75 -11.11 10.49 10.45
C GLN A 75 -11.97 9.27 10.13
N LEU A 76 -11.71 8.15 10.79
CA LEU A 76 -12.49 6.93 10.61
C LEU A 76 -13.71 6.85 11.53
N TYR A 77 -13.90 7.86 12.37
CA TYR A 77 -15.02 7.91 13.32
C TYR A 77 -15.04 6.72 14.27
N VAL A 78 -13.87 6.30 14.72
CA VAL A 78 -13.74 5.22 15.70
C VAL A 78 -12.95 5.72 16.90
N HIS A 79 -13.10 5.02 18.02
CA HIS A 79 -12.31 5.34 19.21
C HIS A 79 -10.86 4.96 18.96
N ARG A 80 -9.93 5.72 19.56
CA ARG A 80 -8.50 5.45 19.43
C ARG A 80 -8.16 3.99 19.77
N ASN A 81 -8.73 3.47 20.85
CA ASN A 81 -8.45 2.09 21.27
C ASN A 81 -8.94 1.05 20.24
N THR A 82 -10.03 1.36 19.55
CA THR A 82 -10.54 0.49 18.49
C THR A 82 -9.52 0.40 17.35
N LEU A 83 -8.95 1.54 16.97
CA LEU A 83 -7.94 1.55 15.92
C LEU A 83 -6.69 0.77 16.36
N VAL A 84 -6.22 0.99 17.58
CA VAL A 84 -5.07 0.25 18.11
C VAL A 84 -5.34 -1.25 18.05
N TYR A 85 -6.52 -1.68 18.47
CA TYR A 85 -6.89 -3.09 18.45
C TYR A 85 -6.86 -3.66 17.02
N ARG A 86 -7.39 -2.89 16.06
CA ARG A 86 -7.38 -3.33 14.65
C ARG A 86 -5.95 -3.48 14.12
N LEU A 87 -5.07 -2.54 14.47
CA LEU A 87 -3.67 -2.61 14.04
C LEU A 87 -2.93 -3.76 14.70
N GLU A 88 -3.24 -4.07 15.95
CA GLU A 88 -2.65 -5.23 16.64
C GLU A 88 -3.12 -6.54 16.03
N ARG A 89 -4.38 -6.62 15.68
CA ARG A 89 -4.89 -7.81 15.00
C ARG A 89 -4.24 -7.99 13.64
N LEU A 90 -4.05 -6.89 12.92
CA LEU A 90 -3.39 -6.93 11.63
C LEU A 90 -1.96 -7.45 11.78
N GLU A 91 -1.25 -6.98 12.80
CA GLU A 91 0.11 -7.44 13.07
C GLU A 91 0.17 -8.95 13.26
N LYS A 92 -0.79 -9.51 13.98
CA LYS A 92 -0.82 -10.96 14.21
C LYS A 92 -1.02 -11.76 12.93
N VAL A 93 -1.72 -11.18 11.98
CA VAL A 93 -2.02 -11.87 10.73
C VAL A 93 -0.91 -11.72 9.71
N ILE A 94 -0.37 -10.52 9.55
CA ILE A 94 0.61 -10.26 8.50
C ILE A 94 2.07 -10.34 8.99
N GLY A 95 2.28 -10.36 10.30
CA GLY A 95 3.63 -10.44 10.85
C GLY A 95 4.39 -9.13 10.87
N LEU A 96 3.73 -8.02 10.50
CA LEU A 96 4.34 -6.70 10.50
C LEU A 96 3.52 -5.76 11.35
N ASP A 97 4.20 -4.96 12.19
CA ASP A 97 3.53 -3.94 12.98
C ASP A 97 3.65 -2.61 12.24
N ILE A 98 2.60 -2.25 11.48
CA ILE A 98 2.65 -1.06 10.65
C ILE A 98 2.63 0.25 11.44
N ARG A 99 2.59 0.17 12.77
CA ARG A 99 2.79 1.35 13.61
C ARG A 99 4.27 1.72 13.69
N LYS A 100 5.17 0.80 13.33
CA LYS A 100 6.60 1.03 13.27
C LYS A 100 7.00 1.39 11.85
N PHE A 101 7.85 2.39 11.70
CA PHE A 101 8.19 2.91 10.38
C PHE A 101 8.75 1.84 9.44
N ASP A 102 9.70 1.04 9.91
CA ASP A 102 10.33 0.03 9.05
C ASP A 102 9.32 -1.01 8.57
N ASP A 103 8.43 -1.46 9.45
CA ASP A 103 7.40 -2.42 9.08
C ASP A 103 6.36 -1.79 8.16
N ALA A 104 6.00 -0.54 8.41
CA ALA A 104 5.07 0.19 7.54
C ALA A 104 5.66 0.33 6.14
N MET A 105 6.95 0.64 6.03
CA MET A 105 7.64 0.76 4.76
C MET A 105 7.66 -0.58 4.02
N THR A 106 8.03 -1.66 4.72
CA THR A 106 8.04 -2.98 4.13
C THR A 106 6.65 -3.37 3.62
N PHE A 107 5.63 -3.09 4.42
CA PHE A 107 4.27 -3.41 4.04
C PHE A 107 3.83 -2.62 2.81
N LYS A 108 4.13 -1.31 2.78
CA LYS A 108 3.75 -0.47 1.65
C LYS A 108 4.43 -0.93 0.37
N ILE A 109 5.71 -1.26 0.44
CA ILE A 109 6.44 -1.77 -0.72
C ILE A 109 5.85 -3.11 -1.17
N ALA A 110 5.53 -3.99 -0.22
CA ALA A 110 4.94 -5.28 -0.54
C ALA A 110 3.60 -5.10 -1.28
N MET A 111 2.79 -4.14 -0.87
CA MET A 111 1.52 -3.87 -1.57
C MET A 111 1.75 -3.37 -2.99
N MET A 112 2.77 -2.54 -3.20
CA MET A 112 3.13 -2.07 -4.53
C MET A 112 3.64 -3.21 -5.41
N VAL A 113 4.43 -4.12 -4.84
CA VAL A 113 4.92 -5.30 -5.56
C VAL A 113 3.77 -6.21 -5.95
N ILE A 114 2.85 -6.46 -5.04
CA ILE A 114 1.67 -7.28 -5.34
C ILE A 114 0.84 -6.67 -6.47
N SER A 115 0.62 -5.35 -6.42
CA SER A 115 -0.11 -4.66 -7.48
C SER A 115 0.58 -4.81 -8.83
N HIS A 116 1.91 -4.71 -8.84
CA HIS A 116 2.69 -4.89 -10.05
C HIS A 116 2.56 -6.33 -10.59
N MET A 117 2.65 -7.31 -9.71
CA MET A 117 2.51 -8.72 -10.11
C MET A 117 1.12 -8.97 -10.71
N GLN A 118 0.08 -8.41 -10.11
CA GLN A 118 -1.27 -8.54 -10.63
C GLN A 118 -1.42 -7.87 -11.99
N TYR A 119 -0.82 -6.69 -12.16
CA TYR A 119 -0.86 -5.98 -13.43
C TYR A 119 -0.20 -6.79 -14.53
N VAL A 120 0.98 -7.36 -14.27
CA VAL A 120 1.69 -8.19 -15.26
C VAL A 120 0.86 -9.42 -15.61
N LYS A 121 0.31 -10.08 -14.60
CA LYS A 121 -0.50 -11.29 -14.81
C LYS A 121 -1.74 -10.99 -15.64
N ASN A 122 -2.42 -9.89 -15.34
CA ASN A 122 -3.64 -9.50 -16.07
C ASN A 122 -3.31 -9.12 -17.51
N SER A 123 -2.17 -8.46 -17.74
CA SER A 123 -1.73 -8.10 -19.08
C SER A 123 -1.43 -9.34 -19.91
N ASP A 124 -0.76 -10.33 -19.32
CA ASP A 124 -0.47 -11.58 -20.01
C ASP A 124 -1.77 -12.31 -20.35
N ASN A 125 -2.73 -12.34 -19.42
CA ASN A 125 -4.00 -12.99 -19.66
C ASN A 125 -4.80 -12.27 -20.75
N ALA A 126 -4.69 -10.95 -20.82
CA ALA A 126 -5.39 -10.19 -21.84
C ALA A 126 -4.82 -10.41 -23.23
N LEU A 127 -3.54 -10.79 -23.35
CA LEU A 127 -2.93 -11.04 -24.62
C LEU A 127 -3.23 -12.45 -25.15
N ASN A 128 -3.66 -13.30 -24.26
CA ASN A 128 -4.03 -14.65 -24.65
C ASN A 128 -5.54 -14.76 -24.87
#